data_0c6cf8cba5926fe76d95f78760495d3c
#
_entry.id   0c6cf8cba5926fe76d95f78760495d3c
#
_cell.length_a   1.000
_cell.length_b   1.000
_cell.length_c   1.000
_cell.angle_alpha   90.00
_cell.angle_beta   90.00
_cell.angle_gamma   90.00
#
_symmetry.space_group_name_H-M   'P 1'
#
loop_
_entity.id
_entity.type
_entity.pdbx_description
1 polymer ?
#
loop_
_entity_poly.entity_id
_entity_poly.type
_entity_poly.pdbx_seq_one_letter_code
_entity_poly.pdbx_strand_id
1 'polypeptide(L)'
;MGQRSFRFRIVSMLHIGIDDTDSVKGGCTTWLGTEIISELSEFDLIGHPRLVRLNPNVPWKTRGNGAVAFSFGKGIGPKQKIGAFQNSEIFAFEKGRDITYDKKRIIERISNLVSEHSHPDSQPGVVISDSFLPEGLYWQGVTGIVSKEILSDAIVGASTFGLRGSRGICGAACSLAWSGNSNNMSKISHTWELIGYRDKDKWGTNREISSITVQNISNLDGVFSCNDSDGKVAMVPNSPCPVLWGFRGTKAETLINNFENLGPEKPYRWLLYKTNQATDDHLRFKESSDIKDGDCVWLEVSVSSKPTTIKGGHRFFMVNDQNNQTTKCAAFEPTKNFRHIIDELDVGDSLIICGSVKNETVNLEKIKIVELVPRFSKPSNPVCKCGQRTHSSGKDSYYRCNDCGEKYDRPLLIEIKSSLELKWYEPPASARRHLSTPISLMG
;
A
#
# COMPACT_ATOMS: atom_id res chain seq x y z
N MET A 1 19.01 43.04 -36.07
CA MET A 1 17.61 42.97 -35.62
C MET A 1 17.52 41.85 -34.59
N GLY A 2 17.51 42.18 -33.31
CA GLY A 2 17.42 41.19 -32.24
C GLY A 2 16.01 40.66 -32.10
N GLN A 3 15.81 39.34 -32.26
CA GLN A 3 14.58 38.68 -31.90
C GLN A 3 14.40 38.80 -30.38
N ARG A 4 13.49 39.66 -29.95
CA ARG A 4 12.94 39.63 -28.58
C ARG A 4 12.10 38.38 -28.47
N SER A 5 12.63 37.30 -27.83
CA SER A 5 11.84 36.16 -27.43
C SER A 5 10.80 36.67 -26.42
N PHE A 6 9.54 36.65 -26.81
CA PHE A 6 8.45 36.87 -25.88
C PHE A 6 8.45 35.71 -24.84
N ARG A 7 8.99 36.01 -23.65
CA ARG A 7 8.88 35.12 -22.51
C ARG A 7 7.43 35.18 -22.03
N PHE A 8 6.67 34.15 -22.31
CA PHE A 8 5.32 33.98 -21.73
C PHE A 8 5.51 33.71 -20.22
N ARG A 9 5.33 34.73 -19.39
CA ARG A 9 5.26 34.60 -17.95
C ARG A 9 3.85 34.20 -17.58
N ILE A 10 3.72 33.09 -16.84
CA ILE A 10 2.47 32.63 -16.26
C ILE A 10 2.33 33.24 -14.87
N VAL A 11 1.10 33.62 -14.50
CA VAL A 11 0.72 34.08 -13.16
C VAL A 11 -0.27 33.05 -12.62
N SER A 12 0.18 32.15 -11.80
CA SER A 12 -0.62 31.07 -11.18
C SER A 12 0.16 30.41 -10.04
N MET A 13 -0.47 29.50 -9.34
CA MET A 13 0.26 28.49 -8.57
C MET A 13 1.03 27.57 -9.52
N LEU A 14 2.15 27.03 -9.04
CA LEU A 14 2.98 26.07 -9.78
C LEU A 14 2.81 24.69 -9.16
N HIS A 15 2.30 23.73 -9.92
CA HIS A 15 2.14 22.34 -9.49
C HIS A 15 3.10 21.42 -10.25
N ILE A 16 3.84 20.57 -9.54
CA ILE A 16 4.84 19.66 -10.13
C ILE A 16 4.57 18.26 -9.63
N GLY A 17 4.41 17.31 -10.55
CA GLY A 17 4.35 15.87 -10.28
C GLY A 17 5.58 15.18 -10.84
N ILE A 18 6.11 14.16 -10.14
CA ILE A 18 7.21 13.30 -10.59
C ILE A 18 6.93 11.85 -10.25
N ASP A 19 7.35 10.93 -11.12
CA ASP A 19 7.24 9.49 -10.87
C ASP A 19 8.30 8.70 -11.63
N ASP A 20 8.45 7.42 -11.27
CA ASP A 20 9.29 6.38 -11.90
C ASP A 20 10.75 6.83 -12.09
N THR A 21 11.35 7.39 -11.03
CA THR A 21 12.76 7.85 -11.05
C THR A 21 13.72 6.86 -10.40
N ASP A 22 13.22 5.74 -9.87
CA ASP A 22 13.95 4.72 -9.13
C ASP A 22 13.88 3.34 -9.78
N SER A 23 14.75 2.44 -9.32
CA SER A 23 14.72 1.02 -9.67
C SER A 23 14.92 0.17 -8.40
N VAL A 24 14.83 -1.15 -8.55
CA VAL A 24 15.17 -2.10 -7.47
C VAL A 24 16.66 -2.02 -7.08
N LYS A 25 17.51 -1.49 -7.97
CA LYS A 25 18.96 -1.35 -7.76
C LYS A 25 19.35 -0.03 -7.09
N GLY A 26 18.44 0.94 -6.99
CA GLY A 26 18.74 2.23 -6.37
C GLY A 26 17.79 3.35 -6.82
N GLY A 27 18.14 4.58 -6.45
CA GLY A 27 17.32 5.75 -6.69
C GLY A 27 16.13 5.86 -5.73
N CYS A 28 15.44 6.99 -5.76
CA CYS A 28 14.25 7.23 -4.94
C CYS A 28 13.49 8.48 -5.38
N THR A 29 12.24 8.33 -5.80
CA THR A 29 11.40 9.45 -6.25
C THR A 29 11.16 10.47 -5.13
N THR A 30 10.98 10.03 -3.88
CA THR A 30 10.78 10.95 -2.75
C THR A 30 12.06 11.71 -2.38
N TRP A 31 13.24 11.08 -2.51
CA TRP A 31 14.52 11.77 -2.33
C TRP A 31 14.74 12.83 -3.42
N LEU A 32 14.51 12.48 -4.68
CA LEU A 32 14.58 13.45 -5.78
C LEU A 32 13.60 14.61 -5.58
N GLY A 33 12.45 14.36 -4.97
CA GLY A 33 11.52 15.40 -4.55
C GLY A 33 12.16 16.41 -3.59
N THR A 34 13.09 16.01 -2.71
CA THR A 34 13.81 16.94 -1.84
C THR A 34 14.78 17.81 -2.61
N GLU A 35 15.42 17.30 -3.67
CA GLU A 35 16.27 18.09 -4.57
C GLU A 35 15.43 19.13 -5.34
N ILE A 36 14.22 18.78 -5.80
CA ILE A 36 13.31 19.75 -6.46
C ILE A 36 12.91 20.88 -5.52
N ILE A 37 12.61 20.58 -4.25
CA ILE A 37 12.30 21.62 -3.25
C ILE A 37 13.49 22.56 -3.07
N SER A 38 14.70 22.02 -2.99
CA SER A 38 15.93 22.83 -2.86
C SER A 38 16.19 23.68 -4.10
N GLU A 39 15.99 23.10 -5.30
CA GLU A 39 16.18 23.77 -6.59
C GLU A 39 15.20 24.95 -6.78
N LEU A 40 13.99 24.83 -6.25
CA LEU A 40 12.94 25.85 -6.36
C LEU A 40 12.78 26.67 -5.07
N SER A 41 13.86 26.86 -4.32
CA SER A 41 13.87 27.57 -3.02
C SER A 41 13.47 29.05 -3.10
N GLU A 42 13.38 29.64 -4.30
CA GLU A 42 12.81 30.97 -4.53
C GLU A 42 11.28 31.04 -4.36
N PHE A 43 10.60 29.90 -4.31
CA PHE A 43 9.15 29.78 -4.11
C PHE A 43 8.84 29.10 -2.79
N ASP A 44 7.72 29.48 -2.17
CA ASP A 44 7.22 28.83 -0.96
C ASP A 44 6.45 27.55 -1.31
N LEU A 45 6.60 26.49 -0.49
CA LEU A 45 5.73 25.31 -0.55
C LEU A 45 4.35 25.66 0.00
N ILE A 46 3.31 25.34 -0.77
CA ILE A 46 1.91 25.54 -0.42
C ILE A 46 1.24 24.18 -0.20
N GLY A 47 0.80 23.94 1.02
CA GLY A 47 0.42 22.62 1.49
C GLY A 47 1.63 21.69 1.63
N HIS A 48 1.39 20.51 2.17
CA HIS A 48 2.43 19.49 2.29
C HIS A 48 2.72 18.83 0.93
N PRO A 49 3.97 18.43 0.66
CA PRO A 49 4.27 17.48 -0.39
C PRO A 49 3.37 16.24 -0.29
N ARG A 50 2.93 15.73 -1.42
CA ARG A 50 2.01 14.59 -1.48
C ARG A 50 2.75 13.37 -2.01
N LEU A 51 2.72 12.27 -1.26
CA LEU A 51 3.18 10.96 -1.68
C LEU A 51 1.97 10.11 -2.02
N VAL A 52 1.71 9.94 -3.31
CA VAL A 52 0.49 9.32 -3.84
C VAL A 52 0.80 7.89 -4.29
N ARG A 53 0.22 6.92 -3.63
CA ARG A 53 0.27 5.52 -4.04
C ARG A 53 -0.77 5.25 -5.12
N LEU A 54 -0.38 4.51 -6.14
CA LEU A 54 -1.23 4.16 -7.28
C LEU A 54 -1.48 2.65 -7.31
N ASN A 55 -2.20 2.16 -8.31
CA ASN A 55 -2.62 0.77 -8.40
C ASN A 55 -1.46 -0.21 -8.10
N PRO A 56 -1.59 -1.05 -7.06
CA PRO A 56 -0.55 -1.99 -6.67
C PRO A 56 -0.34 -3.13 -7.66
N ASN A 57 -1.23 -3.33 -8.64
CA ASN A 57 -1.17 -4.40 -9.64
C ASN A 57 -0.47 -4.01 -10.94
N VAL A 58 -0.01 -2.77 -11.08
CA VAL A 58 0.74 -2.36 -12.28
C VAL A 58 1.97 -3.25 -12.46
N PRO A 59 2.11 -3.99 -13.60
CA PRO A 59 3.13 -5.03 -13.75
C PRO A 59 4.57 -4.52 -13.72
N TRP A 60 4.77 -3.28 -14.15
CA TRP A 60 6.08 -2.64 -14.30
C TRP A 60 6.48 -1.74 -13.13
N LYS A 61 5.72 -1.71 -12.04
CA LYS A 61 6.10 -0.94 -10.85
C LYS A 61 7.41 -1.44 -10.26
N THR A 62 8.21 -0.51 -9.77
CA THR A 62 9.51 -0.82 -9.19
C THR A 62 9.40 -1.38 -7.77
N ARG A 63 8.63 -0.71 -6.92
CA ARG A 63 8.41 -1.05 -5.50
C ARG A 63 6.96 -0.81 -5.11
N GLY A 64 6.68 0.25 -4.35
CA GLY A 64 5.36 0.54 -3.82
C GLY A 64 4.44 1.36 -4.73
N ASN A 65 4.80 1.59 -6.00
CA ASN A 65 4.07 2.40 -6.97
C ASN A 65 3.63 3.75 -6.38
N GLY A 66 4.58 4.67 -6.18
CA GLY A 66 4.31 5.94 -5.52
C GLY A 66 4.92 7.12 -6.23
N ALA A 67 4.07 8.03 -6.70
CA ALA A 67 4.42 9.30 -7.28
C ALA A 67 4.46 10.42 -6.22
N VAL A 68 5.13 11.51 -6.51
CA VAL A 68 5.23 12.67 -5.62
C VAL A 68 4.72 13.93 -6.31
N ALA A 69 3.98 14.76 -5.58
CA ALA A 69 3.48 16.04 -6.08
C ALA A 69 3.74 17.18 -5.09
N PHE A 70 4.01 18.35 -5.65
CA PHE A 70 4.29 19.59 -4.94
C PHE A 70 3.42 20.72 -5.47
N SER A 71 3.16 21.69 -4.61
CA SER A 71 2.55 22.96 -5.01
C SER A 71 3.42 24.11 -4.49
N PHE A 72 3.74 25.07 -5.36
CA PHE A 72 4.54 26.23 -5.04
C PHE A 72 3.76 27.51 -5.32
N GLY A 73 4.03 28.54 -4.52
CA GLY A 73 3.38 29.84 -4.60
C GLY A 73 4.08 30.86 -3.74
N LYS A 74 3.38 31.94 -3.40
CA LYS A 74 3.76 32.91 -2.36
C LYS A 74 2.97 32.61 -1.10
N GLY A 75 3.63 32.11 -0.06
CA GLY A 75 2.98 31.72 1.21
C GLY A 75 2.23 32.85 1.90
N ILE A 76 1.11 32.52 2.55
CA ILE A 76 0.27 33.43 3.32
C ILE A 76 -0.02 32.84 4.69
N GLY A 77 0.13 33.65 5.74
CA GLY A 77 -0.18 33.24 7.12
C GLY A 77 0.92 32.41 7.77
N PRO A 78 0.56 31.57 8.76
CA PRO A 78 1.54 30.76 9.48
C PRO A 78 2.13 29.67 8.59
N LYS A 79 3.41 29.38 8.85
CA LYS A 79 4.14 28.29 8.22
C LYS A 79 4.39 27.17 9.24
N GLN A 80 4.38 25.94 8.78
CA GLN A 80 4.71 24.76 9.55
C GLN A 80 6.05 24.18 9.10
N LYS A 81 6.93 23.81 10.03
CA LYS A 81 8.13 23.05 9.73
C LYS A 81 7.75 21.63 9.33
N ILE A 82 8.10 21.23 8.12
CA ILE A 82 7.76 19.92 7.54
C ILE A 82 8.98 19.10 7.16
N GLY A 83 10.18 19.66 7.30
CA GLY A 83 11.41 18.99 6.91
C GLY A 83 12.65 19.72 7.36
N ALA A 84 13.79 19.06 7.15
CA ALA A 84 15.11 19.68 7.21
C ALA A 84 16.03 18.99 6.21
N PHE A 85 16.84 19.79 5.49
CA PHE A 85 17.87 19.33 4.56
C PHE A 85 19.20 19.88 5.04
N GLN A 86 20.02 19.03 5.66
CA GLN A 86 21.23 19.46 6.36
C GLN A 86 20.91 20.53 7.43
N ASN A 87 21.41 21.74 7.24
CA ASN A 87 21.23 22.87 8.15
C ASN A 87 20.06 23.80 7.77
N SER A 88 19.30 23.47 6.71
CA SER A 88 18.18 24.29 6.23
C SER A 88 16.85 23.66 6.62
N GLU A 89 16.01 24.41 7.33
CA GLU A 89 14.65 24.00 7.67
C GLU A 89 13.71 24.19 6.48
N ILE A 90 12.82 23.24 6.26
CA ILE A 90 11.81 23.31 5.21
C ILE A 90 10.44 23.57 5.83
N PHE A 91 9.79 24.58 5.31
CA PHE A 91 8.47 25.02 5.76
C PHE A 91 7.45 24.89 4.65
N ALA A 92 6.20 24.64 5.02
CA ALA A 92 5.03 24.74 4.15
C ALA A 92 4.02 25.74 4.73
N PHE A 93 3.35 26.49 3.85
CA PHE A 93 2.24 27.38 4.19
C PHE A 93 0.92 26.67 3.86
N GLU A 94 -0.09 26.84 4.70
CA GLU A 94 -1.41 26.26 4.43
C GLU A 94 -2.06 26.88 3.19
N LYS A 95 -1.86 28.20 3.00
CA LYS A 95 -2.41 28.98 1.90
C LYS A 95 -1.31 29.73 1.15
N GLY A 96 -1.55 29.98 -0.13
CA GLY A 96 -0.65 30.76 -0.96
C GLY A 96 -1.36 31.62 -1.98
N ARG A 97 -0.59 32.51 -2.61
CA ARG A 97 -1.00 33.31 -3.76
C ARG A 97 -0.23 32.84 -4.99
N ASP A 98 -0.72 33.23 -6.15
CA ASP A 98 -0.06 33.05 -7.42
C ASP A 98 1.32 33.71 -7.44
N ILE A 99 2.21 33.12 -8.22
CA ILE A 99 3.55 33.61 -8.50
C ILE A 99 3.71 33.83 -10.01
N THR A 100 4.67 34.68 -10.37
CA THR A 100 5.05 34.86 -11.78
C THR A 100 6.28 34.01 -12.09
N TYR A 101 6.19 33.10 -13.03
CA TYR A 101 7.29 32.23 -13.43
C TYR A 101 7.33 31.97 -14.95
N ASP A 102 8.50 31.54 -15.43
CA ASP A 102 8.70 31.05 -16.79
C ASP A 102 8.62 29.54 -16.81
N LYS A 103 7.53 29.00 -17.33
CA LYS A 103 7.23 27.55 -17.34
C LYS A 103 8.30 26.76 -18.09
N LYS A 104 8.87 27.31 -19.18
CA LYS A 104 9.96 26.67 -19.94
C LYS A 104 11.22 26.54 -19.09
N ARG A 105 11.59 27.60 -18.37
CA ARG A 105 12.75 27.57 -17.48
C ARG A 105 12.55 26.60 -16.32
N ILE A 106 11.35 26.52 -15.76
CA ILE A 106 11.05 25.55 -14.69
C ILE A 106 11.18 24.12 -15.19
N ILE A 107 10.54 23.77 -16.33
CA ILE A 107 10.65 22.42 -16.87
C ILE A 107 12.09 22.04 -17.20
N GLU A 108 12.91 22.96 -17.72
CA GLU A 108 14.32 22.73 -17.99
C GLU A 108 15.11 22.40 -16.71
N ARG A 109 14.97 23.21 -15.65
CA ARG A 109 15.63 22.99 -14.35
C ARG A 109 15.26 21.61 -13.78
N ILE A 110 13.97 21.30 -13.72
CA ILE A 110 13.48 20.01 -13.19
C ILE A 110 13.91 18.84 -14.08
N SER A 111 13.90 19.01 -15.40
CA SER A 111 14.36 17.98 -16.34
C SER A 111 15.83 17.64 -16.17
N ASN A 112 16.68 18.65 -15.91
CA ASN A 112 18.09 18.45 -15.64
C ASN A 112 18.29 17.64 -14.35
N LEU A 113 17.61 18.00 -13.23
CA LEU A 113 17.67 17.25 -11.99
C LEU A 113 17.20 15.79 -12.16
N VAL A 114 16.08 15.58 -12.87
CA VAL A 114 15.56 14.24 -13.13
C VAL A 114 16.52 13.45 -14.01
N SER A 115 17.14 14.08 -15.00
CA SER A 115 18.12 13.41 -15.88
C SER A 115 19.38 12.99 -15.12
N GLU A 116 19.84 13.83 -14.20
CA GLU A 116 21.04 13.58 -13.39
C GLU A 116 20.82 12.49 -12.33
N HIS A 117 19.65 12.49 -11.67
CA HIS A 117 19.45 11.71 -10.46
C HIS A 117 18.51 10.50 -10.63
N SER A 118 17.84 10.36 -11.78
CA SER A 118 17.02 9.16 -12.03
C SER A 118 17.87 7.95 -12.35
N HIS A 119 17.46 6.78 -11.81
CA HIS A 119 18.17 5.54 -12.09
C HIS A 119 18.12 5.17 -13.59
N PRO A 120 19.21 4.66 -14.19
CA PRO A 120 19.25 4.30 -15.62
C PRO A 120 18.16 3.31 -16.07
N ASP A 121 17.75 2.39 -15.19
CA ASP A 121 16.71 1.39 -15.47
C ASP A 121 15.27 1.93 -15.30
N SER A 122 15.09 3.19 -14.88
CA SER A 122 13.78 3.82 -14.68
C SER A 122 13.27 4.54 -15.92
N GLN A 123 11.98 4.85 -15.96
CA GLN A 123 11.33 5.60 -17.05
C GLN A 123 10.66 6.87 -16.49
N PRO A 124 11.46 7.83 -15.98
CA PRO A 124 10.93 8.96 -15.23
C PRO A 124 10.00 9.82 -16.06
N GLY A 125 9.04 10.42 -15.35
CA GLY A 125 8.12 11.40 -15.88
C GLY A 125 7.95 12.57 -14.93
N VAL A 126 7.81 13.75 -15.54
CA VAL A 126 7.52 15.04 -14.88
C VAL A 126 6.29 15.65 -15.53
N VAL A 127 5.39 16.17 -14.74
CA VAL A 127 4.26 16.99 -15.19
C VAL A 127 4.28 18.31 -14.44
N ILE A 128 4.19 19.42 -15.16
CA ILE A 128 4.10 20.77 -14.60
C ILE A 128 2.81 21.42 -15.08
N SER A 129 1.98 21.84 -14.13
CA SER A 129 0.68 22.45 -14.39
C SER A 129 0.52 23.75 -13.58
N ASP A 130 -0.33 24.65 -14.06
CA ASP A 130 -0.75 25.86 -13.36
C ASP A 130 -2.02 25.66 -12.51
N SER A 131 -2.58 24.45 -12.53
CA SER A 131 -3.73 24.04 -11.74
C SER A 131 -3.63 22.54 -11.38
N PHE A 132 -4.46 22.10 -10.43
CA PHE A 132 -4.66 20.66 -10.19
C PHE A 132 -5.27 20.00 -11.43
N LEU A 133 -4.86 18.77 -11.70
CA LEU A 133 -5.47 17.96 -12.75
C LEU A 133 -6.81 17.38 -12.27
N PRO A 134 -7.69 16.96 -13.20
CA PRO A 134 -9.00 16.40 -12.86
C PRO A 134 -8.89 15.20 -11.90
N GLU A 135 -9.63 15.21 -10.79
CA GLU A 135 -9.57 14.16 -9.75
C GLU A 135 -9.92 12.77 -10.28
N GLY A 136 -10.73 12.67 -11.32
CA GLY A 136 -11.05 11.41 -12.01
C GLY A 136 -9.79 10.66 -12.49
N LEU A 137 -8.71 11.37 -12.84
CA LEU A 137 -7.45 10.76 -13.23
C LEU A 137 -6.77 10.02 -12.06
N TYR A 138 -6.83 10.59 -10.84
CA TYR A 138 -6.35 9.91 -9.65
C TYR A 138 -7.10 8.61 -9.41
N TRP A 139 -8.44 8.65 -9.44
CA TRP A 139 -9.26 7.46 -9.21
C TRP A 139 -9.00 6.38 -10.24
N GLN A 140 -8.79 6.72 -11.50
CA GLN A 140 -8.39 5.74 -12.52
C GLN A 140 -7.00 5.16 -12.25
N GLY A 141 -6.03 6.00 -11.85
CA GLY A 141 -4.66 5.56 -11.58
C GLY A 141 -4.50 4.70 -10.32
N VAL A 142 -5.38 4.88 -9.32
CA VAL A 142 -5.33 4.09 -8.07
C VAL A 142 -6.10 2.77 -8.19
N THR A 143 -7.13 2.71 -9.07
CA THR A 143 -7.97 1.50 -9.21
C THR A 143 -7.69 0.68 -10.47
N GLY A 144 -6.95 1.23 -11.44
CA GLY A 144 -6.71 0.59 -12.72
C GLY A 144 -5.40 1.01 -13.38
N ILE A 145 -5.37 0.86 -14.69
CA ILE A 145 -4.30 1.34 -15.57
C ILE A 145 -4.87 2.46 -16.44
N VAL A 146 -4.28 3.64 -16.36
CA VAL A 146 -4.71 4.81 -17.14
C VAL A 146 -4.29 4.61 -18.60
N SER A 147 -5.23 4.78 -19.54
CA SER A 147 -4.94 4.73 -20.97
C SER A 147 -4.19 5.99 -21.44
N LYS A 148 -3.53 5.89 -22.60
CA LYS A 148 -2.82 7.04 -23.18
C LYS A 148 -3.78 8.17 -23.57
N GLU A 149 -4.96 7.82 -24.03
CA GLU A 149 -6.01 8.76 -24.46
C GLU A 149 -6.50 9.57 -23.26
N ILE A 150 -6.87 8.90 -22.17
CA ILE A 150 -7.31 9.55 -20.93
C ILE A 150 -6.22 10.46 -20.35
N LEU A 151 -4.96 9.97 -20.35
CA LEU A 151 -3.84 10.79 -19.89
C LEU A 151 -3.66 12.02 -20.76
N SER A 152 -3.69 11.89 -22.09
CA SER A 152 -3.52 13.00 -23.02
C SER A 152 -4.55 14.11 -22.80
N ASP A 153 -5.81 13.74 -22.60
CA ASP A 153 -6.90 14.68 -22.34
C ASP A 153 -6.74 15.40 -21.00
N ALA A 154 -6.32 14.65 -19.97
CA ALA A 154 -6.17 15.19 -18.61
C ALA A 154 -5.02 16.18 -18.46
N ILE A 155 -3.94 16.06 -19.27
CA ILE A 155 -2.75 16.91 -19.20
C ILE A 155 -2.70 18.02 -20.23
N VAL A 156 -3.83 18.31 -20.90
CA VAL A 156 -3.93 19.46 -21.83
C VAL A 156 -3.54 20.75 -21.11
N GLY A 157 -2.60 21.51 -21.70
CA GLY A 157 -2.04 22.73 -21.09
C GLY A 157 -0.92 22.51 -20.07
N ALA A 158 -0.68 21.29 -19.60
CA ALA A 158 0.48 20.97 -18.79
C ALA A 158 1.75 20.87 -19.65
N SER A 159 2.91 21.10 -19.04
CA SER A 159 4.22 20.79 -19.65
C SER A 159 4.70 19.46 -19.11
N THR A 160 5.21 18.61 -19.98
CA THR A 160 5.68 17.27 -19.61
C THR A 160 7.13 17.06 -20.03
N PHE A 161 7.83 16.25 -19.26
CA PHE A 161 9.15 15.74 -19.60
C PHE A 161 9.24 14.27 -19.20
N GLY A 162 9.94 13.47 -19.98
CA GLY A 162 10.18 12.08 -19.65
C GLY A 162 11.39 11.51 -20.38
N LEU A 163 11.95 10.44 -19.81
CA LEU A 163 13.10 9.73 -20.36
C LEU A 163 12.78 8.23 -20.53
N ARG A 164 13.50 7.58 -21.43
CA ARG A 164 13.55 6.12 -21.57
C ARG A 164 12.15 5.44 -21.65
N GLY A 165 11.21 6.05 -22.39
CA GLY A 165 9.82 5.57 -22.51
C GLY A 165 8.80 6.37 -21.72
N SER A 166 9.24 7.24 -20.79
CA SER A 166 8.43 8.31 -20.17
C SER A 166 7.17 7.83 -19.42
N ARG A 167 7.15 6.58 -18.97
CA ARG A 167 6.00 5.96 -18.32
C ARG A 167 5.60 6.68 -17.03
N GLY A 168 6.57 7.27 -16.33
CA GLY A 168 6.36 8.07 -15.12
C GLY A 168 5.47 9.30 -15.32
N ILE A 169 5.26 9.79 -16.57
CA ILE A 169 4.32 10.89 -16.83
C ILE A 169 2.91 10.55 -16.32
N CYS A 170 2.49 9.29 -16.47
CA CYS A 170 1.18 8.84 -16.00
C CYS A 170 1.06 8.97 -14.46
N GLY A 171 2.01 8.43 -13.71
CA GLY A 171 1.98 8.53 -12.25
C GLY A 171 2.16 9.96 -11.74
N ALA A 172 3.02 10.75 -12.38
CA ALA A 172 3.19 12.17 -12.09
C ALA A 172 1.87 12.94 -12.27
N ALA A 173 1.14 12.71 -13.36
CA ALA A 173 -0.17 13.31 -13.60
C ALA A 173 -1.22 12.86 -12.57
N CYS A 174 -1.31 11.55 -12.27
CA CYS A 174 -2.21 11.03 -11.25
C CYS A 174 -1.94 11.64 -9.86
N SER A 175 -0.66 11.89 -9.52
CA SER A 175 -0.31 12.51 -8.24
C SER A 175 -0.76 13.97 -8.13
N LEU A 176 -0.77 14.71 -9.25
CA LEU A 176 -1.32 16.07 -9.32
C LEU A 176 -2.84 16.10 -9.25
N ALA A 177 -3.49 15.03 -9.65
CA ALA A 177 -4.95 14.89 -9.60
C ALA A 177 -5.49 14.56 -8.20
N TRP A 178 -4.67 14.06 -7.27
CA TRP A 178 -5.11 13.80 -5.90
C TRP A 178 -5.18 15.09 -5.09
N SER A 179 -6.36 15.43 -4.60
CA SER A 179 -6.61 16.66 -3.80
C SER A 179 -5.94 16.64 -2.42
N GLY A 180 -5.42 15.50 -1.97
CA GLY A 180 -4.89 15.30 -0.62
C GLY A 180 -5.93 14.78 0.37
N ASN A 181 -7.12 14.41 -0.10
CA ASN A 181 -8.14 13.74 0.69
C ASN A 181 -8.80 12.66 -0.15
N SER A 182 -8.99 11.51 0.46
CA SER A 182 -9.73 10.38 -0.11
C SER A 182 -11.16 10.40 0.37
N ASN A 183 -12.08 10.04 -0.48
CA ASN A 183 -13.50 9.92 -0.15
C ASN A 183 -14.00 8.56 -0.63
N ASN A 184 -13.65 7.52 0.13
CA ASN A 184 -14.01 6.14 -0.17
C ASN A 184 -14.62 5.44 1.06
N MET A 185 -14.67 4.10 1.05
CA MET A 185 -15.23 3.27 2.11
C MET A 185 -14.45 3.32 3.43
N SER A 186 -13.17 3.64 3.39
CA SER A 186 -12.36 3.88 4.58
C SER A 186 -12.73 5.26 5.15
N LYS A 187 -12.90 5.35 6.46
CA LYS A 187 -13.10 6.64 7.15
C LYS A 187 -11.84 7.50 7.16
N ILE A 188 -10.73 6.97 6.64
CA ILE A 188 -9.43 7.65 6.60
C ILE A 188 -9.31 8.39 5.28
N SER A 189 -9.36 9.72 5.32
CA SER A 189 -9.20 10.55 4.12
C SER A 189 -7.75 10.66 3.65
N HIS A 190 -6.81 10.60 4.56
CA HIS A 190 -5.36 10.62 4.31
C HIS A 190 -4.59 10.19 5.57
N THR A 191 -3.33 9.89 5.37
CA THR A 191 -2.35 9.66 6.44
C THR A 191 -1.08 10.47 6.17
N TRP A 192 -0.08 10.28 7.02
CA TRP A 192 1.20 10.96 6.94
C TRP A 192 2.34 9.96 6.88
N GLU A 193 3.36 10.28 6.10
CA GLU A 193 4.64 9.57 6.11
C GLU A 193 5.78 10.57 6.27
N LEU A 194 6.51 10.45 7.37
CA LEU A 194 7.76 11.14 7.61
C LEU A 194 8.88 10.26 7.08
N ILE A 195 9.63 10.74 6.10
CA ILE A 195 10.71 9.98 5.47
C ILE A 195 12.05 10.59 5.85
N GLY A 196 12.91 9.78 6.49
CA GLY A 196 14.31 10.10 6.73
C GLY A 196 15.18 9.57 5.60
N TYR A 197 16.14 10.36 5.15
CA TYR A 197 17.08 10.00 4.09
C TYR A 197 18.51 10.01 4.62
N ARG A 198 19.30 9.12 4.06
CA ARG A 198 20.72 8.91 4.38
C ARG A 198 21.60 9.86 3.59
N ASP A 199 22.80 10.10 4.09
CA ASP A 199 23.87 10.68 3.29
C ASP A 199 24.24 9.75 2.12
N LYS A 200 24.74 10.31 1.02
CA LYS A 200 25.06 9.56 -0.21
C LYS A 200 26.13 8.49 0.01
N ASP A 201 27.09 8.71 0.89
CA ASP A 201 28.17 7.76 1.23
C ASP A 201 27.66 6.52 1.98
N LYS A 202 26.46 6.58 2.57
CA LYS A 202 25.81 5.46 3.25
C LYS A 202 24.84 4.66 2.39
N TRP A 203 24.60 5.08 1.15
CA TRP A 203 23.68 4.36 0.27
C TRP A 203 24.16 2.93 -0.01
N GLY A 204 23.25 1.95 0.04
CA GLY A 204 23.57 0.54 -0.15
C GLY A 204 24.16 -0.17 1.06
N THR A 205 24.52 0.56 2.13
CA THR A 205 25.03 -0.06 3.38
C THR A 205 23.90 -0.47 4.32
N ASN A 206 24.19 -1.23 5.36
CA ASN A 206 23.22 -1.58 6.41
C ASN A 206 22.72 -0.31 7.12
N ARG A 207 21.45 -0.33 7.53
CA ARG A 207 20.81 0.75 8.27
C ARG A 207 20.79 0.44 9.76
N GLU A 208 21.17 1.42 10.57
CA GLU A 208 21.27 1.27 12.01
C GLU A 208 20.03 1.89 12.69
N ILE A 209 19.00 1.07 12.88
CA ILE A 209 17.74 1.45 13.54
C ILE A 209 17.54 0.61 14.80
N SER A 210 17.10 1.26 15.88
CA SER A 210 16.81 0.61 17.15
C SER A 210 15.46 -0.11 17.12
N SER A 211 15.47 -1.44 17.15
CA SER A 211 14.25 -2.24 17.21
C SER A 211 13.40 -1.92 18.48
N ILE A 212 14.06 -1.66 19.61
CA ILE A 212 13.39 -1.31 20.87
C ILE A 212 12.65 0.03 20.72
N THR A 213 13.31 1.05 20.14
CA THR A 213 12.67 2.35 19.94
C THR A 213 11.51 2.23 18.96
N VAL A 214 11.70 1.48 17.85
CA VAL A 214 10.63 1.26 16.88
C VAL A 214 9.44 0.53 17.50
N GLN A 215 9.67 -0.44 18.40
CA GLN A 215 8.60 -1.10 19.14
C GLN A 215 7.84 -0.11 20.03
N ASN A 216 8.54 0.80 20.71
CA ASN A 216 7.90 1.81 21.58
C ASN A 216 7.03 2.77 20.75
N ILE A 217 7.53 3.30 19.63
CA ILE A 217 6.76 4.21 18.78
C ILE A 217 5.60 3.53 18.07
N SER A 218 5.68 2.21 17.81
CA SER A 218 4.57 1.47 17.19
C SER A 218 3.32 1.39 18.07
N ASN A 219 3.45 1.65 19.37
CA ASN A 219 2.35 1.70 20.34
C ASN A 219 1.72 3.10 20.45
N LEU A 220 2.25 4.11 19.78
CA LEU A 220 1.67 5.45 19.78
C LEU A 220 0.35 5.47 18.99
N ASP A 221 -0.61 6.26 19.48
CA ASP A 221 -1.91 6.39 18.85
C ASP A 221 -1.81 6.84 17.38
N GLY A 222 -2.46 6.10 16.50
CA GLY A 222 -2.50 6.36 15.08
C GLY A 222 -1.21 6.01 14.30
N VAL A 223 -0.17 5.50 14.96
CA VAL A 223 1.05 4.99 14.30
C VAL A 223 0.78 3.58 13.75
N PHE A 224 1.29 3.29 12.56
CA PHE A 224 1.07 2.00 11.92
C PHE A 224 2.25 1.52 11.06
N SER A 225 2.31 0.22 10.80
CA SER A 225 3.29 -0.43 9.90
C SER A 225 4.75 -0.17 10.24
N CYS A 226 5.09 0.00 11.52
CA CYS A 226 6.48 0.14 11.97
C CYS A 226 7.17 -1.21 12.18
N ASN A 227 6.43 -2.20 12.74
CA ASN A 227 6.91 -3.55 13.05
C ASN A 227 6.01 -4.61 12.44
N ASP A 228 6.60 -5.78 12.21
CA ASP A 228 5.86 -7.03 12.01
C ASP A 228 5.43 -7.65 13.34
N SER A 229 4.56 -8.65 13.25
CA SER A 229 4.08 -9.42 14.41
C SER A 229 5.17 -10.17 15.18
N ASP A 230 6.34 -10.42 14.54
CA ASP A 230 7.54 -11.02 15.14
C ASP A 230 8.50 -9.97 15.74
N GLY A 231 8.09 -8.69 15.79
CA GLY A 231 8.90 -7.58 16.30
C GLY A 231 9.97 -7.07 15.33
N LYS A 232 10.05 -7.62 14.12
CA LYS A 232 10.99 -7.17 13.11
C LYS A 232 10.59 -5.79 12.58
N VAL A 233 11.58 -4.90 12.45
CA VAL A 233 11.37 -3.54 11.92
C VAL A 233 10.89 -3.60 10.47
N ALA A 234 9.70 -3.05 10.19
CA ALA A 234 9.05 -3.03 8.88
C ALA A 234 9.12 -1.67 8.18
N MET A 235 9.47 -0.59 8.90
CA MET A 235 9.55 0.77 8.37
C MET A 235 10.85 1.07 7.60
N VAL A 236 11.76 0.11 7.50
CA VAL A 236 13.06 0.22 6.84
C VAL A 236 13.04 -0.49 5.49
N PRO A 237 13.42 0.19 4.38
CA PRO A 237 13.46 -0.45 3.07
C PRO A 237 14.53 -1.55 2.98
N ASN A 238 14.24 -2.62 2.24
CA ASN A 238 15.22 -3.67 1.94
C ASN A 238 16.11 -3.34 0.73
N SER A 239 15.78 -2.31 -0.05
CA SER A 239 16.54 -1.93 -1.26
C SER A 239 17.68 -0.95 -0.93
N PRO A 240 18.73 -0.85 -1.79
CA PRO A 240 19.84 0.08 -1.61
C PRO A 240 19.44 1.52 -1.99
N CYS A 241 18.30 2.01 -1.51
CA CYS A 241 17.79 3.35 -1.80
C CYS A 241 18.25 4.37 -0.74
N PRO A 242 18.14 5.67 -1.04
CA PRO A 242 18.45 6.77 -0.12
C PRO A 242 17.66 6.78 1.19
N VAL A 243 16.50 6.12 1.26
CA VAL A 243 15.62 6.16 2.44
C VAL A 243 16.27 5.43 3.61
N LEU A 244 16.35 6.09 4.76
CA LEU A 244 16.73 5.48 6.03
C LEU A 244 15.54 4.72 6.63
N TRP A 245 14.41 5.40 6.74
CA TRP A 245 13.14 4.85 7.26
C TRP A 245 11.95 5.66 6.72
N GLY A 246 10.75 5.04 6.74
CA GLY A 246 9.46 5.67 6.49
C GLY A 246 8.54 5.50 7.69
N PHE A 247 8.34 6.55 8.47
CA PHE A 247 7.54 6.57 9.69
C PHE A 247 6.12 7.05 9.38
N ARG A 248 5.09 6.23 9.65
CA ARG A 248 3.71 6.42 9.19
C ARG A 248 2.73 6.56 10.33
N GLY A 249 1.76 7.46 10.16
CA GLY A 249 0.71 7.68 11.16
C GLY A 249 -0.45 8.52 10.63
N THR A 250 -1.51 8.60 11.44
CA THR A 250 -2.70 9.40 11.14
C THR A 250 -2.55 10.87 11.55
N LYS A 251 -1.54 11.20 12.38
CA LYS A 251 -1.28 12.56 12.91
C LYS A 251 0.15 12.98 12.60
N ALA A 252 0.32 14.11 11.90
CA ALA A 252 1.62 14.68 11.53
C ALA A 252 2.49 14.98 12.75
N GLU A 253 1.89 15.57 13.80
CA GLU A 253 2.57 15.98 15.03
C GLU A 253 3.19 14.78 15.76
N THR A 254 2.48 13.64 15.81
CA THR A 254 3.00 12.40 16.41
C THR A 254 4.29 11.97 15.75
N LEU A 255 4.36 12.06 14.41
CA LEU A 255 5.55 11.65 13.66
C LEU A 255 6.71 12.63 13.89
N ILE A 256 6.46 13.94 13.79
CA ILE A 256 7.47 14.98 13.96
C ILE A 256 8.06 14.97 15.39
N ASN A 257 7.26 14.69 16.41
CA ASN A 257 7.70 14.72 17.79
C ASN A 257 8.46 13.45 18.24
N ASN A 258 8.45 12.36 17.44
CA ASN A 258 8.98 11.07 17.88
C ASN A 258 10.04 10.44 16.95
N PHE A 259 10.52 11.13 15.91
CA PHE A 259 11.46 10.51 14.94
C PHE A 259 12.93 10.62 15.32
N GLU A 260 13.34 11.54 16.18
CA GLU A 260 14.75 11.87 16.40
C GLU A 260 15.58 10.73 17.00
N ASN A 261 14.95 9.83 17.74
CA ASN A 261 15.60 8.74 18.47
C ASN A 261 15.36 7.34 17.89
N LEU A 262 15.01 7.23 16.61
CA LEU A 262 14.70 5.94 15.96
C LEU A 262 15.91 5.00 15.86
N GLY A 263 17.14 5.51 15.98
CA GLY A 263 18.35 4.73 15.96
C GLY A 263 19.61 5.58 16.08
N PRO A 264 20.80 4.94 16.12
CA PRO A 264 22.08 5.63 16.12
C PRO A 264 22.32 6.39 14.83
N GLU A 265 21.85 5.86 13.69
CA GLU A 265 21.94 6.58 12.41
C GLU A 265 20.88 7.67 12.34
N LYS A 266 21.34 8.94 12.24
CA LYS A 266 20.46 10.09 12.10
C LYS A 266 20.19 10.37 10.63
N PRO A 267 18.97 10.84 10.28
CA PRO A 267 18.68 11.23 8.90
C PRO A 267 19.51 12.47 8.52
N TYR A 268 20.17 12.41 7.35
CA TYR A 268 20.88 13.55 6.76
C TYR A 268 19.90 14.63 6.30
N ARG A 269 18.71 14.22 5.87
CA ARG A 269 17.53 15.05 5.61
C ARG A 269 16.25 14.29 5.94
N TRP A 270 15.18 15.02 6.18
CA TRP A 270 13.86 14.42 6.37
C TRP A 270 12.77 15.33 5.81
N LEU A 271 11.64 14.73 5.42
CA LEU A 271 10.49 15.44 4.89
C LEU A 271 9.20 14.72 5.23
N LEU A 272 8.18 15.49 5.64
CA LEU A 272 6.84 15.02 5.92
C LEU A 272 5.97 15.10 4.67
N TYR A 273 5.36 13.99 4.33
CA TYR A 273 4.42 13.86 3.21
C TYR A 273 3.01 13.61 3.70
N LYS A 274 2.04 14.28 3.08
CA LYS A 274 0.65 13.87 3.10
C LYS A 274 0.46 12.73 2.11
N THR A 275 -0.24 11.64 2.48
CA THR A 275 -0.31 10.45 1.63
C THR A 275 -1.67 9.77 1.68
N ASN A 276 -2.03 9.08 0.61
CA ASN A 276 -3.20 8.21 0.52
C ASN A 276 -2.89 6.77 0.99
N GLN A 277 -1.80 6.54 1.69
CA GLN A 277 -1.53 5.23 2.28
C GLN A 277 -2.59 4.89 3.35
N ALA A 278 -2.90 3.62 3.51
CA ALA A 278 -3.88 3.14 4.46
C ALA A 278 -5.30 3.74 4.29
N THR A 279 -5.71 4.07 3.05
CA THR A 279 -7.04 4.59 2.74
C THR A 279 -7.96 3.59 2.06
N ASP A 280 -7.46 2.44 1.62
CA ASP A 280 -8.19 1.47 0.78
C ASP A 280 -8.69 2.03 -0.57
N ASP A 281 -8.13 3.16 -1.04
CA ASP A 281 -8.56 3.84 -2.28
C ASP A 281 -8.51 2.96 -3.52
N HIS A 282 -7.69 1.91 -3.51
CA HIS A 282 -7.58 0.96 -4.62
C HIS A 282 -8.70 -0.07 -4.66
N LEU A 283 -9.40 -0.33 -3.54
CA LEU A 283 -10.44 -1.34 -3.45
C LEU A 283 -11.76 -0.86 -4.07
N ARG A 284 -12.44 -1.75 -4.79
CA ARG A 284 -13.77 -1.52 -5.36
C ARG A 284 -14.70 -2.68 -5.09
N PHE A 285 -15.94 -2.38 -4.74
CA PHE A 285 -17.00 -3.38 -4.78
C PHE A 285 -17.20 -3.85 -6.20
N LYS A 286 -17.18 -5.16 -6.40
CA LYS A 286 -17.47 -5.81 -7.67
C LYS A 286 -18.26 -7.08 -7.43
N GLU A 287 -18.98 -7.54 -8.45
CA GLU A 287 -19.49 -8.90 -8.51
C GLU A 287 -18.39 -9.80 -9.09
N SER A 288 -18.42 -11.09 -8.75
CA SER A 288 -17.42 -12.06 -9.22
C SER A 288 -17.36 -12.15 -10.75
N SER A 289 -18.47 -11.94 -11.44
CA SER A 289 -18.56 -11.90 -12.92
C SER A 289 -17.80 -10.74 -13.56
N ASP A 290 -17.60 -9.64 -12.83
CA ASP A 290 -17.02 -8.39 -13.35
C ASP A 290 -15.53 -8.22 -13.04
N ILE A 291 -14.95 -9.20 -12.35
CA ILE A 291 -13.56 -9.18 -11.93
C ILE A 291 -12.62 -9.38 -13.14
N LYS A 292 -11.61 -8.53 -13.23
CA LYS A 292 -10.56 -8.61 -14.27
C LYS A 292 -9.18 -8.54 -13.65
N ASP A 293 -8.21 -9.10 -14.34
CA ASP A 293 -6.80 -8.95 -13.97
C ASP A 293 -6.41 -7.48 -13.86
N GLY A 294 -5.75 -7.13 -12.76
CA GLY A 294 -5.38 -5.76 -12.43
C GLY A 294 -6.34 -5.04 -11.49
N ASP A 295 -7.55 -5.58 -11.27
CA ASP A 295 -8.49 -5.02 -10.29
C ASP A 295 -8.00 -5.21 -8.85
N CYS A 296 -8.48 -4.34 -7.97
CA CYS A 296 -8.43 -4.52 -6.52
C CYS A 296 -9.86 -4.54 -5.99
N VAL A 297 -10.25 -5.65 -5.39
CA VAL A 297 -11.66 -5.95 -5.11
C VAL A 297 -11.99 -6.03 -3.63
N TRP A 298 -13.23 -5.73 -3.33
CA TRP A 298 -13.92 -5.97 -2.07
C TRP A 298 -15.14 -6.82 -2.40
N LEU A 299 -15.21 -8.06 -1.88
CA LEU A 299 -16.26 -9.02 -2.20
C LEU A 299 -16.89 -9.57 -0.92
N GLU A 300 -18.19 -9.75 -0.94
CA GLU A 300 -18.95 -10.51 0.06
C GLU A 300 -19.21 -11.92 -0.50
N VAL A 301 -18.72 -12.95 0.19
CA VAL A 301 -18.64 -14.29 -0.37
C VAL A 301 -18.84 -15.37 0.70
N SER A 302 -19.14 -16.60 0.26
CA SER A 302 -19.09 -17.80 1.07
C SER A 302 -17.99 -18.76 0.59
N VAL A 303 -17.34 -19.45 1.50
CA VAL A 303 -16.33 -20.46 1.16
C VAL A 303 -16.99 -21.65 0.47
N SER A 304 -16.55 -21.99 -0.74
CA SER A 304 -17.11 -23.11 -1.53
C SER A 304 -16.17 -24.32 -1.63
N SER A 305 -14.90 -24.18 -1.28
CA SER A 305 -13.98 -25.31 -1.14
C SER A 305 -13.06 -25.14 0.06
N LYS A 306 -12.70 -26.25 0.71
CA LYS A 306 -11.68 -26.21 1.77
C LYS A 306 -10.35 -25.68 1.23
N PRO A 307 -9.63 -24.89 2.03
CA PRO A 307 -8.29 -24.43 1.67
C PRO A 307 -7.34 -25.60 1.43
N THR A 308 -6.51 -25.46 0.40
CA THR A 308 -5.48 -26.45 0.05
C THR A 308 -4.11 -25.79 0.07
N THR A 309 -3.11 -26.53 0.57
CA THR A 309 -1.72 -26.09 0.56
C THR A 309 -1.01 -26.68 -0.65
N ILE A 310 -0.28 -25.80 -1.37
CA ILE A 310 0.58 -26.26 -2.48
C ILE A 310 2.07 -26.10 -2.11
N LYS A 311 2.96 -26.64 -2.96
CA LYS A 311 4.43 -26.49 -2.82
C LYS A 311 4.80 -25.01 -2.64
N GLY A 312 5.61 -24.70 -1.65
CA GLY A 312 5.96 -23.32 -1.26
C GLY A 312 5.08 -22.73 -0.16
N GLY A 313 4.11 -23.50 0.37
CA GLY A 313 3.31 -23.09 1.52
C GLY A 313 2.18 -22.11 1.20
N HIS A 314 1.85 -21.90 -0.07
CA HIS A 314 0.73 -21.05 -0.49
C HIS A 314 -0.61 -21.74 -0.23
N ARG A 315 -1.63 -20.96 0.10
CA ARG A 315 -3.01 -21.42 0.35
C ARG A 315 -3.91 -20.99 -0.78
N PHE A 316 -4.73 -21.94 -1.28
CA PHE A 316 -5.76 -21.66 -2.29
C PHE A 316 -7.10 -22.24 -1.85
N PHE A 317 -8.16 -21.52 -2.12
CA PHE A 317 -9.53 -21.96 -1.91
C PHE A 317 -10.47 -21.25 -2.88
N MET A 318 -11.70 -21.75 -3.00
CA MET A 318 -12.73 -21.16 -3.83
C MET A 318 -13.79 -20.52 -2.94
N VAL A 319 -14.37 -19.44 -3.43
CA VAL A 319 -15.50 -18.76 -2.79
C VAL A 319 -16.60 -18.53 -3.82
N ASN A 320 -17.83 -18.43 -3.37
CA ASN A 320 -18.97 -18.06 -4.19
C ASN A 320 -19.56 -16.74 -3.69
N ASP A 321 -19.93 -15.86 -4.61
CA ASP A 321 -20.74 -14.69 -4.30
C ASP A 321 -22.24 -15.05 -4.18
N GLN A 322 -23.09 -14.05 -3.92
CA GLN A 322 -24.54 -14.21 -3.80
C GLN A 322 -25.22 -14.75 -5.07
N ASN A 323 -24.58 -14.61 -6.23
CA ASN A 323 -25.05 -15.11 -7.52
C ASN A 323 -24.49 -16.51 -7.85
N ASN A 324 -23.83 -17.19 -6.88
CA ASN A 324 -23.12 -18.46 -7.05
C ASN A 324 -21.99 -18.42 -8.09
N GLN A 325 -21.45 -17.23 -8.41
CA GLN A 325 -20.28 -17.12 -9.24
C GLN A 325 -19.03 -17.43 -8.42
N THR A 326 -18.22 -18.32 -8.93
CA THR A 326 -17.05 -18.84 -8.21
C THR A 326 -15.81 -17.99 -8.48
N THR A 327 -15.09 -17.60 -7.42
CA THR A 327 -13.82 -16.88 -7.49
C THR A 327 -12.73 -17.64 -6.75
N LYS A 328 -11.54 -17.73 -7.35
CA LYS A 328 -10.37 -18.33 -6.73
C LYS A 328 -9.65 -17.32 -5.84
N CYS A 329 -9.30 -17.73 -4.63
CA CYS A 329 -8.57 -16.91 -3.67
C CYS A 329 -7.21 -17.54 -3.32
N ALA A 330 -6.22 -16.68 -3.02
CA ALA A 330 -4.89 -17.12 -2.61
C ALA A 330 -4.33 -16.30 -1.47
N ALA A 331 -3.69 -16.98 -0.50
CA ALA A 331 -2.80 -16.38 0.48
C ALA A 331 -1.38 -16.94 0.25
N PHE A 332 -0.46 -16.09 -0.21
CA PHE A 332 0.89 -16.49 -0.56
C PHE A 332 1.82 -16.57 0.67
N GLU A 333 2.96 -17.25 0.53
CA GLU A 333 3.92 -17.47 1.61
C GLU A 333 4.33 -16.18 2.36
N PRO A 334 4.62 -15.06 1.71
CA PRO A 334 5.02 -13.83 2.40
C PRO A 334 4.00 -13.29 3.42
N THR A 335 2.73 -13.76 3.37
CA THR A 335 1.69 -13.37 4.33
C THR A 335 1.81 -14.07 5.70
N LYS A 336 2.82 -14.92 5.90
CA LYS A 336 3.18 -15.58 7.18
C LYS A 336 1.96 -16.21 7.89
N ASN A 337 1.68 -15.80 9.14
CA ASN A 337 0.62 -16.36 9.98
C ASN A 337 -0.80 -16.13 9.43
N PHE A 338 -1.01 -15.16 8.53
CA PHE A 338 -2.30 -14.98 7.87
C PHE A 338 -2.77 -16.24 7.12
N ARG A 339 -1.83 -17.04 6.60
CA ARG A 339 -2.15 -18.34 5.94
C ARG A 339 -2.79 -19.35 6.90
N HIS A 340 -2.44 -19.31 8.18
CA HIS A 340 -3.02 -20.22 9.19
C HIS A 340 -4.48 -19.86 9.48
N ILE A 341 -4.85 -18.57 9.37
CA ILE A 341 -6.25 -18.16 9.43
C ILE A 341 -7.04 -18.77 8.25
N ILE A 342 -6.43 -18.80 7.06
CA ILE A 342 -7.05 -19.41 5.89
C ILE A 342 -7.21 -20.94 6.06
N ASP A 343 -6.23 -21.62 6.67
CA ASP A 343 -6.29 -23.07 6.91
C ASP A 343 -7.51 -23.49 7.78
N GLU A 344 -7.98 -22.59 8.64
CA GLU A 344 -9.09 -22.83 9.57
C GLU A 344 -10.48 -22.58 8.94
N LEU A 345 -10.57 -22.08 7.70
CA LEU A 345 -11.84 -21.86 7.01
C LEU A 345 -12.50 -23.19 6.61
N ASP A 346 -13.84 -23.24 6.68
CA ASP A 346 -14.62 -24.38 6.21
C ASP A 346 -15.67 -23.94 5.16
N VAL A 347 -16.15 -24.92 4.39
CA VAL A 347 -17.18 -24.69 3.36
C VAL A 347 -18.45 -24.15 4.01
N GLY A 348 -18.96 -23.04 3.51
CA GLY A 348 -20.14 -22.34 4.01
C GLY A 348 -19.82 -21.15 4.93
N ASP A 349 -18.57 -20.98 5.40
CA ASP A 349 -18.19 -19.77 6.15
C ASP A 349 -18.42 -18.51 5.30
N SER A 350 -19.04 -17.47 5.87
CA SER A 350 -19.32 -16.21 5.20
C SER A 350 -18.20 -15.19 5.48
N LEU A 351 -17.66 -14.60 4.42
CA LEU A 351 -16.50 -13.72 4.46
C LEU A 351 -16.74 -12.40 3.71
N ILE A 352 -16.06 -11.35 4.15
CA ILE A 352 -15.68 -10.24 3.27
C ILE A 352 -14.21 -10.45 2.92
N ILE A 353 -13.86 -10.42 1.64
CA ILE A 353 -12.49 -10.54 1.19
C ILE A 353 -12.05 -9.27 0.45
N CYS A 354 -10.82 -8.83 0.70
CA CYS A 354 -10.19 -7.74 -0.03
C CYS A 354 -8.90 -8.25 -0.63
N GLY A 355 -8.64 -7.88 -1.89
CA GLY A 355 -7.41 -8.33 -2.53
C GLY A 355 -7.25 -7.85 -3.96
N SER A 356 -6.09 -8.13 -4.51
CA SER A 356 -5.71 -7.77 -5.87
C SER A 356 -5.81 -8.97 -6.81
N VAL A 357 -6.42 -8.76 -7.98
CA VAL A 357 -6.68 -9.82 -8.97
C VAL A 357 -5.50 -9.98 -9.91
N LYS A 358 -5.00 -11.20 -10.02
CA LYS A 358 -3.96 -11.57 -10.98
C LYS A 358 -4.15 -13.03 -11.42
N ASN A 359 -4.13 -13.29 -12.71
CA ASN A 359 -4.38 -14.61 -13.30
C ASN A 359 -5.68 -15.21 -12.74
N GLU A 360 -6.78 -14.46 -12.80
CA GLU A 360 -8.11 -14.84 -12.33
C GLU A 360 -8.15 -15.27 -10.85
N THR A 361 -7.18 -14.85 -10.05
CA THR A 361 -7.06 -15.22 -8.63
C THR A 361 -7.01 -13.94 -7.79
N VAL A 362 -7.83 -13.86 -6.75
CA VAL A 362 -7.77 -12.80 -5.75
C VAL A 362 -6.65 -13.11 -4.77
N ASN A 363 -5.58 -12.32 -4.83
CA ASN A 363 -4.49 -12.35 -3.87
C ASN A 363 -4.92 -11.57 -2.63
N LEU A 364 -5.21 -12.29 -1.55
CA LEU A 364 -5.81 -11.71 -0.35
C LEU A 364 -4.90 -10.68 0.32
N GLU A 365 -5.48 -9.52 0.64
CA GLU A 365 -4.87 -8.44 1.41
C GLU A 365 -5.44 -8.36 2.83
N LYS A 366 -6.71 -8.71 3.01
CA LYS A 366 -7.39 -8.89 4.31
C LYS A 366 -8.71 -9.64 4.11
N ILE A 367 -9.17 -10.26 5.18
CA ILE A 367 -10.49 -10.89 5.23
C ILE A 367 -11.20 -10.50 6.52
N LYS A 368 -12.54 -10.43 6.46
CA LYS A 368 -13.40 -10.40 7.64
C LYS A 368 -14.20 -11.69 7.68
N ILE A 369 -14.18 -12.34 8.82
CA ILE A 369 -15.11 -13.45 9.07
C ILE A 369 -16.42 -12.85 9.56
N VAL A 370 -17.49 -13.09 8.80
CA VAL A 370 -18.83 -12.57 9.07
C VAL A 370 -19.66 -13.61 9.81
N GLU A 371 -19.59 -14.86 9.36
CA GLU A 371 -20.31 -15.98 9.96
C GLU A 371 -19.50 -17.28 9.80
N LEU A 372 -19.58 -18.15 10.78
CA LEU A 372 -18.94 -19.47 10.77
C LEU A 372 -20.00 -20.56 10.82
N VAL A 373 -19.88 -21.54 9.93
CA VAL A 373 -20.73 -22.74 10.01
C VAL A 373 -20.33 -23.62 11.19
N PRO A 374 -21.29 -24.37 11.80
CA PRO A 374 -20.95 -25.34 12.83
C PRO A 374 -20.00 -26.41 12.32
N ARG A 375 -18.93 -26.68 13.06
CA ARG A 375 -17.94 -27.70 12.74
C ARG A 375 -18.15 -28.94 13.59
N PHE A 376 -18.03 -30.11 12.96
CA PHE A 376 -18.21 -31.36 13.64
C PHE A 376 -17.00 -32.26 13.46
N SER A 377 -16.56 -32.87 14.54
CA SER A 377 -15.57 -33.92 14.51
C SER A 377 -16.18 -35.30 14.85
N LYS A 378 -15.59 -36.30 14.25
CA LYS A 378 -15.89 -37.67 14.62
C LYS A 378 -15.08 -38.01 15.88
N PRO A 379 -15.74 -38.41 16.97
CA PRO A 379 -15.01 -38.85 18.15
C PRO A 379 -14.19 -40.11 17.84
N SER A 380 -13.25 -40.45 18.73
CA SER A 380 -12.49 -41.69 18.62
C SER A 380 -13.42 -42.89 18.60
N ASN A 381 -13.02 -43.98 17.91
CA ASN A 381 -13.77 -45.20 17.89
C ASN A 381 -14.05 -45.70 19.32
N PRO A 382 -15.26 -46.20 19.62
CA PRO A 382 -15.61 -46.74 20.93
C PRO A 382 -14.58 -47.76 21.39
N VAL A 383 -14.28 -47.77 22.69
CA VAL A 383 -13.46 -48.81 23.30
C VAL A 383 -14.39 -49.96 23.72
N CYS A 384 -14.08 -51.16 23.31
CA CYS A 384 -14.82 -52.35 23.65
C CYS A 384 -14.69 -52.68 25.15
N LYS A 385 -15.67 -53.33 25.73
CA LYS A 385 -15.62 -53.85 27.14
C LYS A 385 -14.43 -54.75 27.40
N CYS A 386 -13.86 -55.39 26.35
CA CYS A 386 -12.64 -56.20 26.46
C CYS A 386 -11.35 -55.35 26.44
N GLY A 387 -11.45 -54.01 26.38
CA GLY A 387 -10.30 -53.09 26.38
C GLY A 387 -9.74 -52.76 24.99
N GLN A 388 -10.19 -53.42 23.94
CA GLN A 388 -9.71 -53.18 22.56
C GLN A 388 -10.49 -52.04 21.88
N ARG A 389 -9.86 -51.35 20.96
CA ARG A 389 -10.52 -50.32 20.11
C ARG A 389 -11.37 -51.04 19.04
N THR A 390 -12.58 -50.55 18.83
CA THR A 390 -13.45 -51.04 17.79
C THR A 390 -13.06 -50.46 16.43
N HIS A 391 -13.49 -51.16 15.36
CA HIS A 391 -13.27 -50.77 13.97
C HIS A 391 -14.62 -50.56 13.25
N SER A 392 -14.65 -49.59 12.32
CA SER A 392 -15.84 -49.35 11.51
C SER A 392 -16.10 -50.54 10.56
N SER A 393 -17.33 -51.04 10.53
CA SER A 393 -17.75 -52.15 9.67
C SER A 393 -18.25 -51.68 8.29
N GLY A 394 -18.01 -50.42 7.89
CA GLY A 394 -18.41 -49.86 6.62
C GLY A 394 -18.90 -48.41 6.73
N LYS A 395 -19.14 -47.77 5.59
CA LYS A 395 -19.75 -46.45 5.53
C LYS A 395 -21.17 -46.53 6.08
N ASP A 396 -21.47 -45.70 7.08
CA ASP A 396 -22.79 -45.64 7.73
C ASP A 396 -23.25 -46.88 8.53
N SER A 397 -22.31 -47.78 8.88
CA SER A 397 -22.53 -48.98 9.64
C SER A 397 -22.09 -48.82 11.12
N TYR A 398 -22.24 -49.91 11.90
CA TYR A 398 -21.83 -49.99 13.30
C TYR A 398 -20.31 -50.13 13.45
N TYR A 399 -19.84 -50.02 14.70
CA TYR A 399 -18.47 -50.36 15.07
C TYR A 399 -18.41 -51.76 15.66
N ARG A 400 -17.38 -52.54 15.33
CA ARG A 400 -17.20 -53.89 15.81
C ARG A 400 -15.83 -54.07 16.42
N CYS A 401 -15.78 -54.81 17.52
CA CYS A 401 -14.53 -55.29 18.09
C CYS A 401 -14.04 -56.51 17.29
N ASN A 402 -12.78 -56.48 16.86
CA ASN A 402 -12.21 -57.62 16.12
C ASN A 402 -11.95 -58.85 17.00
N ASP A 403 -11.72 -58.64 18.32
CA ASP A 403 -11.37 -59.73 19.24
C ASP A 403 -12.60 -60.48 19.76
N CYS A 404 -13.64 -59.79 20.21
CA CYS A 404 -14.81 -60.41 20.80
C CYS A 404 -16.09 -60.31 19.96
N GLY A 405 -16.04 -59.58 18.83
CA GLY A 405 -17.17 -59.44 17.91
C GLY A 405 -18.28 -58.51 18.36
N GLU A 406 -18.18 -57.88 19.53
CA GLU A 406 -19.17 -56.96 20.09
C GLU A 406 -19.40 -55.77 19.14
N LYS A 407 -20.68 -55.34 19.02
CA LYS A 407 -21.10 -54.27 18.15
C LYS A 407 -21.43 -53.02 18.98
N TYR A 408 -21.09 -51.87 18.47
CA TYR A 408 -21.33 -50.57 19.08
C TYR A 408 -21.97 -49.64 18.07
N ASP A 409 -22.90 -48.84 18.53
CA ASP A 409 -23.51 -47.80 17.72
C ASP A 409 -22.47 -46.77 17.28
N ARG A 410 -22.76 -46.13 16.17
CA ARG A 410 -21.92 -45.05 15.67
C ARG A 410 -21.93 -43.89 16.66
N PRO A 411 -20.78 -43.44 17.16
CA PRO A 411 -20.76 -42.28 18.04
C PRO A 411 -21.27 -41.04 17.31
N LEU A 412 -22.07 -40.24 18.01
CA LEU A 412 -22.56 -38.97 17.51
C LEU A 412 -21.38 -38.06 17.21
N LEU A 413 -21.51 -37.25 16.17
CA LEU A 413 -20.55 -36.21 15.90
C LEU A 413 -20.53 -35.19 17.04
N ILE A 414 -19.35 -34.75 17.43
CA ILE A 414 -19.16 -33.74 18.48
C ILE A 414 -18.92 -32.42 17.78
N GLU A 415 -19.69 -31.40 18.13
CA GLU A 415 -19.45 -30.05 17.69
C GLU A 415 -18.13 -29.54 18.29
N ILE A 416 -17.26 -29.02 17.43
CA ILE A 416 -15.99 -28.41 17.83
C ILE A 416 -16.07 -26.91 17.63
N LYS A 417 -15.65 -26.16 18.64
CA LYS A 417 -15.57 -24.71 18.56
C LYS A 417 -14.46 -24.33 17.58
N SER A 418 -14.75 -23.44 16.64
CA SER A 418 -13.73 -22.84 15.78
C SER A 418 -12.73 -22.02 16.59
N SER A 419 -11.48 -22.01 16.18
CA SER A 419 -10.46 -21.09 16.70
C SER A 419 -10.59 -19.69 16.14
N LEU A 420 -11.36 -19.53 15.04
CA LEU A 420 -11.59 -18.24 14.40
C LEU A 420 -12.64 -17.41 15.15
N GLU A 421 -12.42 -16.09 15.15
CA GLU A 421 -13.34 -15.10 15.69
C GLU A 421 -13.98 -14.27 14.56
N LEU A 422 -15.18 -13.74 14.79
CA LEU A 422 -15.89 -12.87 13.84
C LEU A 422 -15.25 -11.46 13.81
N LYS A 423 -14.11 -11.34 13.13
CA LYS A 423 -13.32 -10.11 13.04
C LYS A 423 -12.53 -10.03 11.74
N TRP A 424 -11.86 -8.91 11.53
CA TRP A 424 -10.88 -8.74 10.46
C TRP A 424 -9.57 -9.46 10.77
N TYR A 425 -8.93 -9.98 9.71
CA TYR A 425 -7.59 -10.56 9.71
C TYR A 425 -6.80 -10.01 8.53
N GLU A 426 -5.50 -9.76 8.72
CA GLU A 426 -4.61 -9.19 7.71
C GLU A 426 -3.20 -9.79 7.79
N PRO A 427 -2.41 -9.71 6.70
CA PRO A 427 -1.00 -10.04 6.71
C PRO A 427 -0.18 -9.11 7.61
N PRO A 428 1.05 -9.51 8.01
CA PRO A 428 1.96 -8.66 8.73
C PRO A 428 2.34 -7.41 7.91
N ALA A 429 2.81 -6.35 8.58
CA ALA A 429 3.13 -5.05 7.98
C ALA A 429 4.07 -5.16 6.77
N SER A 430 5.05 -6.05 6.79
CA SER A 430 6.01 -6.27 5.69
C SER A 430 5.37 -6.85 4.41
N ALA A 431 4.23 -7.53 4.53
CA ALA A 431 3.51 -8.13 3.41
C ALA A 431 2.25 -7.34 3.00
N ARG A 432 1.88 -6.31 3.78
CA ARG A 432 0.70 -5.49 3.52
C ARG A 432 0.95 -4.50 2.38
N ARG A 433 -0.05 -4.29 1.55
CA ARG A 433 -0.02 -3.22 0.54
C ARG A 433 -0.05 -1.84 1.22
N HIS A 434 0.66 -0.86 0.67
CA HIS A 434 0.70 0.49 1.23
C HIS A 434 -0.69 1.15 1.31
N LEU A 435 -1.54 0.89 0.33
CA LEU A 435 -2.90 1.43 0.28
C LEU A 435 -3.87 0.73 1.25
N SER A 436 -3.59 -0.53 1.62
CA SER A 436 -4.48 -1.30 2.51
C SER A 436 -4.51 -0.69 3.90
N THR A 437 -5.71 -0.31 4.36
CA THR A 437 -5.93 0.19 5.72
C THR A 437 -5.63 -0.91 6.73
N PRO A 438 -4.69 -0.70 7.66
CA PRO A 438 -4.44 -1.64 8.75
C PRO A 438 -5.69 -1.84 9.61
N ILE A 439 -5.93 -3.07 10.07
CA ILE A 439 -7.11 -3.34 10.94
C ILE A 439 -7.07 -2.53 12.24
N SER A 440 -5.90 -2.17 12.74
CA SER A 440 -5.74 -1.28 13.91
C SER A 440 -6.33 0.13 13.70
N LEU A 441 -6.57 0.53 12.46
CA LEU A 441 -7.15 1.82 12.08
C LEU A 441 -8.61 1.70 11.59
N MET A 442 -9.15 0.49 11.48
CA MET A 442 -10.49 0.28 10.91
C MET A 442 -11.63 0.52 11.92
N GLY A 443 -11.38 0.65 13.20
CA GLY A 443 -12.33 1.01 14.27
C GLY A 443 -13.35 -0.09 14.55
#